data_214adb31d952ff22b13b6e886362204d
#
_entry.id   214adb31d952ff22b13b6e886362204d
#
_cell.length_a   1.000
_cell.length_b   1.000
_cell.length_c   1.000
_cell.angle_alpha   90.00
_cell.angle_beta   90.00
_cell.angle_gamma   90.00
#
_symmetry.space_group_name_H-M   'P 1'
#
loop_
_entity.id
_entity.type
_entity.pdbx_description
1 polymer ?
#
loop_
_entity_poly.entity_id
_entity_poly.type
_entity_poly.pdbx_seq_one_letter_code
_entity_poly.pdbx_strand_id
1 'polypeptide(L)'
;TGRLTIPIAQDGYSICGVDYTLSMLEQAKAKAAEAGLDIDFIEADIRALDLQEKFDFIFIPFNSIHHLYRNEDLFKALECVKSHLKDGGLFLLDCFNPNIQYIVENKKGQAVIAEYTTDDGRKVLIKETMRYESATQINRIEWHYFINGEFHSTQNLDMRLFFPQELDSYLEQAGFDIVHKFGGFEEEPFDDKSEKQIYILSLNHLGDNDK
;
A
#
# COMPACT_ATOMS: atom_id res chain seq x y z
N THR A 1 -7.43 7.29 6.25
CA THR A 1 -8.52 7.27 7.26
C THR A 1 -8.02 7.00 8.68
N GLY A 2 -6.72 6.94 8.94
CA GLY A 2 -6.12 6.74 10.26
C GLY A 2 -6.22 5.31 10.82
N ARG A 3 -6.55 4.32 9.99
CA ARG A 3 -6.79 2.93 10.44
C ARG A 3 -5.60 2.28 11.15
N LEU A 4 -4.37 2.59 10.75
CA LEU A 4 -3.15 2.16 11.45
C LEU A 4 -2.60 3.26 12.35
N THR A 5 -2.58 4.49 11.85
CA THR A 5 -1.96 5.62 12.54
C THR A 5 -2.58 5.86 13.93
N ILE A 6 -3.90 5.78 14.03
CA ILE A 6 -4.60 6.01 15.31
C ILE A 6 -4.28 4.93 16.36
N PRO A 7 -4.42 3.62 16.07
CA PRO A 7 -4.03 2.58 17.03
C PRO A 7 -2.56 2.67 17.45
N ILE A 8 -1.65 2.92 16.53
CA ILE A 8 -0.21 3.07 16.85
C ILE A 8 0.02 4.25 17.79
N ALA A 9 -0.65 5.38 17.57
CA ALA A 9 -0.58 6.53 18.47
C ALA A 9 -1.21 6.24 19.85
N GLN A 10 -2.29 5.45 19.90
CA GLN A 10 -2.91 4.98 21.16
C GLN A 10 -1.97 4.10 21.98
N ASP A 11 -1.11 3.33 21.31
CA ASP A 11 -0.07 2.54 21.96
C ASP A 11 1.13 3.38 22.44
N GLY A 12 1.09 4.70 22.24
CA GLY A 12 2.08 5.66 22.76
C GLY A 12 3.24 5.97 21.82
N TYR A 13 3.19 5.54 20.58
CA TYR A 13 4.21 5.87 19.59
C TYR A 13 3.95 7.24 18.94
N SER A 14 5.02 8.01 18.71
CA SER A 14 4.98 9.20 17.89
C SER A 14 4.90 8.80 16.42
N ILE A 15 3.87 9.25 15.72
CA ILE A 15 3.62 8.88 14.33
C ILE A 15 2.98 10.05 13.58
N CYS A 16 3.33 10.22 12.31
CA CYS A 16 2.58 11.05 11.38
C CYS A 16 1.97 10.20 10.25
N GLY A 17 0.91 10.67 9.65
CA GLY A 17 0.24 10.01 8.52
C GLY A 17 0.33 10.87 7.26
N VAL A 18 0.74 10.26 6.16
CA VAL A 18 0.80 10.90 4.84
C VAL A 18 -0.20 10.25 3.91
N ASP A 19 -0.99 11.03 3.20
CA ASP A 19 -1.89 10.55 2.15
C ASP A 19 -1.99 11.62 1.05
N TYR A 20 -2.20 11.18 -0.17
CA TYR A 20 -2.46 12.06 -1.31
C TYR A 20 -3.90 12.59 -1.32
N THR A 21 -4.83 11.91 -0.62
CA THR A 21 -6.27 12.15 -0.69
C THR A 21 -6.76 12.96 0.50
N LEU A 22 -7.06 14.24 0.29
CA LEU A 22 -7.50 15.16 1.34
C LEU A 22 -8.70 14.62 2.14
N SER A 23 -9.72 14.04 1.48
CA SER A 23 -10.89 13.48 2.17
C SER A 23 -10.57 12.31 3.11
N MET A 24 -9.51 11.54 2.82
CA MET A 24 -9.02 10.48 3.71
C MET A 24 -8.33 11.07 4.94
N LEU A 25 -7.56 12.13 4.75
CA LEU A 25 -6.91 12.86 5.85
C LEU A 25 -7.91 13.57 6.75
N GLU A 26 -8.95 14.19 6.19
CA GLU A 26 -10.03 14.82 6.97
C GLU A 26 -10.74 13.81 7.88
N GLN A 27 -11.04 12.62 7.35
CA GLN A 27 -11.60 11.53 8.15
C GLN A 27 -10.63 11.05 9.23
N ALA A 28 -9.34 10.94 8.91
CA ALA A 28 -8.32 10.56 9.88
C ALA A 28 -8.20 11.58 11.02
N LYS A 29 -8.16 12.88 10.68
CA LYS A 29 -8.12 14.00 11.65
C LYS A 29 -9.35 13.98 12.56
N ALA A 30 -10.55 13.80 12.00
CA ALA A 30 -11.77 13.72 12.79
C ALA A 30 -11.72 12.55 13.81
N LYS A 31 -11.35 11.35 13.37
CA LYS A 31 -11.23 10.18 14.24
C LYS A 31 -10.14 10.30 15.29
N ALA A 32 -9.00 10.91 14.96
CA ALA A 32 -7.92 11.17 15.92
C ALA A 32 -8.39 12.16 17.01
N ALA A 33 -9.09 13.23 16.62
CA ALA A 33 -9.68 14.19 17.56
C ALA A 33 -10.73 13.54 18.47
N GLU A 34 -11.60 12.67 17.96
CA GLU A 34 -12.56 11.90 18.76
C GLU A 34 -11.86 10.97 19.75
N ALA A 35 -10.68 10.43 19.39
CA ALA A 35 -9.85 9.61 20.26
C ALA A 35 -8.98 10.43 21.23
N GLY A 36 -9.02 11.76 21.18
CA GLY A 36 -8.20 12.65 22.00
C GLY A 36 -6.70 12.63 21.64
N LEU A 37 -6.37 12.29 20.40
CA LEU A 37 -5.00 12.19 19.89
C LEU A 37 -4.66 13.39 19.02
N ASP A 38 -3.43 13.88 19.21
CA ASP A 38 -2.80 14.88 18.36
C ASP A 38 -1.82 14.20 17.42
N ILE A 39 -2.22 14.02 16.16
CA ILE A 39 -1.46 13.31 15.13
C ILE A 39 -1.38 14.22 13.91
N ASP A 40 -0.16 14.42 13.41
CA ASP A 40 0.08 15.12 12.16
C ASP A 40 -0.38 14.28 10.96
N PHE A 41 -1.37 14.78 10.23
CA PHE A 41 -1.83 14.23 8.96
C PHE A 41 -1.52 15.22 7.84
N ILE A 42 -0.65 14.78 6.92
CA ILE A 42 -0.01 15.62 5.91
C ILE A 42 -0.50 15.19 4.53
N GLU A 43 -1.03 16.16 3.76
CA GLU A 43 -1.36 15.94 2.35
C GLU A 43 -0.08 16.04 1.51
N ALA A 44 0.37 14.91 0.97
CA ALA A 44 1.55 14.88 0.10
C ALA A 44 1.53 13.66 -0.82
N ASP A 45 2.26 13.82 -1.93
CA ASP A 45 2.60 12.73 -2.85
C ASP A 45 3.88 12.04 -2.36
N ILE A 46 3.84 10.73 -2.14
CA ILE A 46 5.00 9.95 -1.69
C ILE A 46 6.20 10.00 -2.65
N ARG A 47 5.98 10.45 -3.90
CA ARG A 47 7.03 10.64 -4.92
C ARG A 47 7.78 11.96 -4.80
N ALA A 48 7.30 12.86 -3.95
CA ALA A 48 7.84 14.20 -3.78
C ALA A 48 7.71 14.68 -2.32
N LEU A 49 7.82 13.73 -1.38
CA LEU A 49 7.70 14.00 0.05
C LEU A 49 8.96 14.72 0.56
N ASP A 50 8.75 15.78 1.37
CA ASP A 50 9.80 16.52 2.07
C ASP A 50 9.28 16.98 3.44
N LEU A 51 9.52 16.18 4.48
CA LEU A 51 9.01 16.43 5.84
C LEU A 51 10.04 17.12 6.76
N GLN A 52 11.22 17.45 6.28
CA GLN A 52 12.30 18.09 7.07
C GLN A 52 12.69 17.31 8.34
N GLU A 53 12.28 16.06 8.46
CA GLU A 53 12.59 15.18 9.57
C GLU A 53 12.85 13.74 9.11
N LYS A 54 13.50 12.95 9.98
CA LYS A 54 13.81 11.55 9.73
C LYS A 54 13.19 10.65 10.78
N PHE A 55 12.84 9.45 10.36
CA PHE A 55 12.09 8.47 11.14
C PHE A 55 12.90 7.22 11.42
N ASP A 56 12.69 6.63 12.59
CA ASP A 56 13.26 5.32 12.92
C ASP A 56 12.55 4.20 12.17
N PHE A 57 11.28 4.43 11.81
CA PHE A 57 10.45 3.47 11.11
C PHE A 57 9.52 4.15 10.12
N ILE A 58 9.54 3.69 8.88
CA ILE A 58 8.61 4.13 7.83
C ILE A 58 7.88 2.90 7.31
N PHE A 59 6.59 3.04 6.98
CA PHE A 59 5.85 1.95 6.36
C PHE A 59 4.90 2.43 5.26
N ILE A 60 4.81 1.63 4.19
CA ILE A 60 3.84 1.78 3.10
C ILE A 60 2.94 0.54 3.09
N PRO A 61 1.78 0.61 3.76
CA PRO A 61 0.89 -0.54 3.94
C PRO A 61 -0.18 -0.63 2.85
N PHE A 62 -0.94 -1.74 2.90
CA PHE A 62 -2.20 -1.91 2.17
C PHE A 62 -2.11 -1.72 0.67
N ASN A 63 -1.08 -2.27 0.05
CA ASN A 63 -0.96 -2.28 -1.40
C ASN A 63 -0.78 -0.88 -2.03
N SER A 64 -0.47 0.15 -1.26
CA SER A 64 -0.35 1.54 -1.78
C SER A 64 0.69 1.65 -2.89
N ILE A 65 1.74 0.84 -2.85
CA ILE A 65 2.78 0.80 -3.88
C ILE A 65 2.24 0.43 -5.27
N HIS A 66 1.15 -0.34 -5.36
CA HIS A 66 0.54 -0.76 -6.63
C HIS A 66 -0.05 0.40 -7.45
N HIS A 67 -0.19 1.59 -6.85
CA HIS A 67 -0.60 2.81 -7.55
C HIS A 67 0.56 3.57 -8.19
N LEU A 68 1.79 3.09 -8.05
CA LEU A 68 2.98 3.59 -8.75
C LEU A 68 3.15 2.82 -10.07
N TYR A 69 2.53 3.32 -11.13
CA TYR A 69 2.41 2.58 -12.40
C TYR A 69 3.71 2.53 -13.21
N ARG A 70 4.66 3.45 -12.98
CA ARG A 70 5.93 3.56 -13.72
C ARG A 70 7.10 3.27 -12.79
N ASN A 71 8.17 2.69 -13.33
CA ASN A 71 9.41 2.50 -12.56
C ASN A 71 9.95 3.82 -12.00
N GLU A 72 9.88 4.90 -12.79
CA GLU A 72 10.31 6.24 -12.36
C GLU A 72 9.55 6.71 -11.11
N ASP A 73 8.23 6.46 -11.03
CA ASP A 73 7.41 6.82 -9.88
C ASP A 73 7.78 5.98 -8.65
N LEU A 74 8.01 4.68 -8.86
CA LEU A 74 8.49 3.78 -7.81
C LEU A 74 9.83 4.26 -7.22
N PHE A 75 10.83 4.50 -8.09
CA PHE A 75 12.14 4.93 -7.63
C PHE A 75 12.10 6.30 -6.94
N LYS A 76 11.27 7.25 -7.37
CA LYS A 76 11.05 8.51 -6.66
C LYS A 76 10.50 8.29 -5.26
N ALA A 77 9.48 7.42 -5.11
CA ALA A 77 8.92 7.11 -3.81
C ALA A 77 9.94 6.42 -2.89
N LEU A 78 10.72 5.47 -3.41
CA LEU A 78 11.77 4.80 -2.66
C LEU A 78 12.91 5.77 -2.25
N GLU A 79 13.27 6.72 -3.10
CA GLU A 79 14.24 7.77 -2.76
C GLU A 79 13.70 8.71 -1.67
N CYS A 80 12.41 9.07 -1.72
CA CYS A 80 11.76 9.80 -0.63
C CYS A 80 11.80 9.02 0.69
N VAL A 81 11.49 7.72 0.69
CA VAL A 81 11.61 6.87 1.89
C VAL A 81 13.05 6.89 2.40
N LYS A 82 14.03 6.68 1.51
CA LYS A 82 15.44 6.66 1.87
C LYS A 82 15.93 7.96 2.51
N SER A 83 15.50 9.11 1.96
CA SER A 83 15.89 10.44 2.49
C SER A 83 15.31 10.74 3.87
N HIS A 84 14.15 10.14 4.21
CA HIS A 84 13.46 10.33 5.48
C HIS A 84 13.75 9.22 6.51
N LEU A 85 14.50 8.19 6.15
CA LEU A 85 14.88 7.13 7.08
C LEU A 85 16.16 7.52 7.84
N LYS A 86 16.19 7.33 9.15
CA LYS A 86 17.41 7.49 9.97
C LYS A 86 18.41 6.38 9.66
N ASP A 87 19.66 6.61 9.99
CA ASP A 87 20.69 5.56 9.99
C ASP A 87 20.27 4.46 10.96
N GLY A 88 20.24 3.21 10.49
CA GLY A 88 19.73 2.07 11.25
C GLY A 88 18.20 1.99 11.36
N GLY A 89 17.47 2.90 10.73
CA GLY A 89 16.00 2.85 10.64
C GLY A 89 15.52 1.73 9.72
N LEU A 90 14.25 1.35 9.86
CA LEU A 90 13.63 0.27 9.09
C LEU A 90 12.47 0.78 8.23
N PHE A 91 12.36 0.22 7.05
CA PHE A 91 11.23 0.44 6.14
C PHE A 91 10.42 -0.84 5.96
N LEU A 92 9.11 -0.77 6.25
CA LEU A 92 8.17 -1.86 5.98
C LEU A 92 7.36 -1.55 4.73
N LEU A 93 7.31 -2.51 3.81
CA LEU A 93 6.47 -2.48 2.62
C LEU A 93 5.54 -3.70 2.63
N ASP A 94 4.22 -3.46 2.58
CA ASP A 94 3.19 -4.51 2.46
C ASP A 94 2.47 -4.38 1.12
N CYS A 95 2.54 -5.44 0.32
CA CYS A 95 1.78 -5.56 -0.91
C CYS A 95 1.34 -7.01 -1.15
N PHE A 96 0.30 -7.21 -1.97
CA PHE A 96 -0.11 -8.56 -2.33
C PHE A 96 0.89 -9.21 -3.30
N ASN A 97 0.98 -10.54 -3.23
CA ASN A 97 1.70 -11.34 -4.20
C ASN A 97 0.80 -11.60 -5.43
N PRO A 98 1.22 -11.29 -6.67
CA PRO A 98 0.39 -11.49 -7.85
C PRO A 98 -0.01 -12.95 -8.03
N ASN A 99 -1.31 -13.23 -8.01
CA ASN A 99 -1.85 -14.55 -8.27
C ASN A 99 -2.20 -14.71 -9.76
N ILE A 100 -1.33 -15.44 -10.49
CA ILE A 100 -1.47 -15.64 -11.94
C ILE A 100 -2.75 -16.44 -12.25
N GLN A 101 -3.13 -17.41 -11.42
CA GLN A 101 -4.34 -18.18 -11.61
C GLN A 101 -5.58 -17.30 -11.53
N TYR A 102 -5.64 -16.42 -10.52
CA TYR A 102 -6.71 -15.43 -10.38
C TYR A 102 -6.82 -14.51 -11.61
N ILE A 103 -5.67 -14.02 -12.11
CA ILE A 103 -5.61 -13.18 -13.30
C ILE A 103 -6.16 -13.92 -14.54
N VAL A 104 -5.87 -15.21 -14.71
CA VAL A 104 -6.32 -16.01 -15.85
C VAL A 104 -7.81 -16.35 -15.76
N GLU A 105 -8.29 -16.72 -14.57
CA GLU A 105 -9.67 -17.15 -14.35
C GLU A 105 -10.67 -16.00 -14.46
N ASN A 106 -10.32 -14.81 -13.97
CA ASN A 106 -11.22 -13.64 -13.95
C ASN A 106 -11.30 -12.87 -15.28
N LYS A 107 -10.65 -13.33 -16.33
CA LYS A 107 -10.76 -12.72 -17.68
C LYS A 107 -12.17 -12.77 -18.28
N LYS A 108 -13.13 -13.48 -17.69
CA LYS A 108 -14.40 -13.86 -18.37
C LYS A 108 -15.69 -13.39 -17.69
N GLY A 109 -15.66 -12.61 -16.63
CA GLY A 109 -16.91 -12.24 -15.99
C GLY A 109 -16.80 -11.21 -14.87
N GLN A 110 -17.94 -10.91 -14.27
CA GLN A 110 -18.02 -10.12 -13.06
C GLN A 110 -17.94 -11.04 -11.85
N ALA A 111 -16.93 -10.87 -11.01
CA ALA A 111 -16.84 -11.55 -9.73
C ALA A 111 -17.57 -10.73 -8.65
N VAL A 112 -18.30 -11.39 -7.75
CA VAL A 112 -18.82 -10.72 -6.54
C VAL A 112 -17.68 -10.66 -5.53
N ILE A 113 -17.30 -9.44 -5.14
CA ILE A 113 -16.19 -9.21 -4.20
C ILE A 113 -16.66 -8.79 -2.81
N ALA A 114 -17.87 -8.21 -2.71
CA ALA A 114 -18.47 -7.88 -1.43
C ALA A 114 -19.99 -7.84 -1.53
N GLU A 115 -20.66 -8.26 -0.45
CA GLU A 115 -22.10 -8.08 -0.22
C GLU A 115 -22.30 -7.80 1.27
N TYR A 116 -22.97 -6.68 1.58
CA TYR A 116 -23.26 -6.30 2.96
C TYR A 116 -24.48 -5.40 3.06
N THR A 117 -24.97 -5.22 4.28
CA THR A 117 -26.05 -4.28 4.57
C THR A 117 -25.48 -3.13 5.41
N THR A 118 -25.76 -1.91 4.99
CA THR A 118 -25.37 -0.69 5.73
C THR A 118 -26.23 -0.52 6.99
N ASP A 119 -25.80 0.32 7.93
CA ASP A 119 -26.54 0.57 9.20
C ASP A 119 -27.94 1.15 8.95
N ASP A 120 -28.15 1.85 7.84
CA ASP A 120 -29.45 2.38 7.41
C ASP A 120 -30.29 1.35 6.61
N GLY A 121 -29.86 0.09 6.55
CA GLY A 121 -30.61 -1.03 5.96
C GLY A 121 -30.49 -1.19 4.45
N ARG A 122 -29.65 -0.44 3.75
CA ARG A 122 -29.43 -0.61 2.31
C ARG A 122 -28.55 -1.83 2.05
N LYS A 123 -28.95 -2.67 1.10
CA LYS A 123 -28.13 -3.79 0.62
C LYS A 123 -27.14 -3.28 -0.44
N VAL A 124 -25.86 -3.50 -0.20
CA VAL A 124 -24.80 -3.15 -1.13
C VAL A 124 -24.18 -4.42 -1.68
N LEU A 125 -24.12 -4.50 -3.01
CA LEU A 125 -23.41 -5.55 -3.74
C LEU A 125 -22.33 -4.90 -4.59
N ILE A 126 -21.09 -5.39 -4.49
CA ILE A 126 -19.97 -4.93 -5.29
C ILE A 126 -19.52 -6.07 -6.19
N LYS A 127 -19.53 -5.81 -7.50
CA LYS A 127 -19.00 -6.72 -8.50
C LYS A 127 -17.75 -6.15 -9.12
N GLU A 128 -16.77 -7.00 -9.38
CA GLU A 128 -15.51 -6.63 -10.01
C GLU A 128 -15.46 -7.14 -11.44
N THR A 129 -14.98 -6.31 -12.34
CA THR A 129 -14.40 -6.72 -13.62
C THR A 129 -12.95 -6.33 -13.66
N MET A 130 -12.10 -7.15 -14.26
CA MET A 130 -10.69 -6.82 -14.39
C MET A 130 -10.12 -7.22 -15.74
N ARG A 131 -9.09 -6.49 -16.19
CA ARG A 131 -8.32 -6.75 -17.39
C ARG A 131 -6.84 -6.50 -17.14
N TYR A 132 -6.06 -7.56 -17.15
CA TYR A 132 -4.61 -7.45 -17.02
C TYR A 132 -3.95 -7.04 -18.34
N GLU A 133 -3.14 -5.99 -18.29
CA GLU A 133 -2.30 -5.50 -19.39
C GLU A 133 -0.86 -5.98 -19.18
N SER A 134 -0.47 -7.04 -19.88
CA SER A 134 0.82 -7.70 -19.68
C SER A 134 2.03 -6.82 -20.05
N ALA A 135 1.88 -5.89 -20.99
CA ALA A 135 2.96 -4.99 -21.40
C ALA A 135 3.29 -3.92 -20.34
N THR A 136 2.32 -3.51 -19.54
CA THR A 136 2.47 -2.51 -18.47
C THR A 136 2.40 -3.14 -17.08
N GLN A 137 2.05 -4.42 -16.99
CA GLN A 137 1.77 -5.15 -15.74
C GLN A 137 0.66 -4.50 -14.91
N ILE A 138 -0.23 -3.75 -15.53
CA ILE A 138 -1.33 -3.08 -14.82
C ILE A 138 -2.59 -3.93 -14.92
N ASN A 139 -3.19 -4.21 -13.77
CA ASN A 139 -4.51 -4.77 -13.68
C ASN A 139 -5.52 -3.62 -13.62
N ARG A 140 -6.32 -3.48 -14.71
CA ARG A 140 -7.41 -2.50 -14.79
C ARG A 140 -8.62 -3.10 -14.13
N ILE A 141 -9.02 -2.55 -13.01
CA ILE A 141 -10.10 -3.05 -12.17
C ILE A 141 -11.24 -2.04 -12.17
N GLU A 142 -12.46 -2.53 -12.36
CA GLU A 142 -13.68 -1.74 -12.21
C GLU A 142 -14.56 -2.39 -11.13
N TRP A 143 -14.89 -1.64 -10.08
CA TRP A 143 -15.87 -2.02 -9.08
C TRP A 143 -17.22 -1.41 -9.39
N HIS A 144 -18.20 -2.26 -9.66
CA HIS A 144 -19.55 -1.88 -9.96
C HIS A 144 -20.42 -2.02 -8.71
N TYR A 145 -20.88 -0.90 -8.18
CA TYR A 145 -21.70 -0.82 -6.99
C TYR A 145 -23.18 -0.94 -7.35
N PHE A 146 -23.88 -1.81 -6.65
CA PHE A 146 -25.34 -1.95 -6.73
C PHE A 146 -25.92 -1.70 -5.34
N ILE A 147 -26.95 -0.87 -5.24
CA ILE A 147 -27.65 -0.57 -3.98
C ILE A 147 -29.10 -1.04 -4.15
N ASN A 148 -29.55 -1.92 -3.23
CA ASN A 148 -30.87 -2.55 -3.28
C ASN A 148 -31.19 -3.22 -4.64
N GLY A 149 -30.15 -3.78 -5.29
CA GLY A 149 -30.26 -4.45 -6.58
C GLY A 149 -30.15 -3.54 -7.82
N GLU A 150 -30.14 -2.23 -7.64
CA GLU A 150 -30.01 -1.27 -8.73
C GLU A 150 -28.55 -0.80 -8.88
N PHE A 151 -28.10 -0.65 -10.14
CA PHE A 151 -26.76 -0.10 -10.41
C PHE A 151 -26.66 1.34 -9.87
N HIS A 152 -25.58 1.61 -9.13
CA HIS A 152 -25.36 2.91 -8.51
C HIS A 152 -24.19 3.66 -9.17
N SER A 153 -23.00 3.03 -9.23
CA SER A 153 -21.78 3.67 -9.75
C SER A 153 -20.72 2.64 -10.13
N THR A 154 -19.73 3.09 -10.87
CA THR A 154 -18.49 2.35 -11.11
C THR A 154 -17.30 3.14 -10.57
N GLN A 155 -16.40 2.46 -9.89
CA GLN A 155 -15.12 2.99 -9.43
C GLN A 155 -13.98 2.24 -10.10
N ASN A 156 -13.04 2.97 -10.69
CA ASN A 156 -11.81 2.40 -11.24
C ASN A 156 -10.77 2.26 -10.13
N LEU A 157 -10.09 1.11 -10.13
CA LEU A 157 -9.01 0.79 -9.21
C LEU A 157 -7.89 0.09 -9.98
N ASP A 158 -7.08 0.87 -10.66
CA ASP A 158 -5.94 0.32 -11.38
C ASP A 158 -4.81 -0.04 -10.42
N MET A 159 -4.20 -1.21 -10.60
CA MET A 159 -3.10 -1.68 -9.78
C MET A 159 -1.98 -2.26 -10.65
N ARG A 160 -0.77 -1.74 -10.53
CA ARG A 160 0.41 -2.39 -11.09
C ARG A 160 0.74 -3.64 -10.28
N LEU A 161 1.04 -4.74 -10.95
CA LEU A 161 1.46 -5.98 -10.31
C LEU A 161 2.98 -6.01 -10.21
N PHE A 162 3.49 -6.12 -9.00
CA PHE A 162 4.92 -6.30 -8.72
C PHE A 162 5.19 -7.78 -8.43
N PHE A 163 5.87 -8.45 -9.35
CA PHE A 163 6.27 -9.84 -9.14
C PHE A 163 7.47 -9.91 -8.18
N PRO A 164 7.58 -11.01 -7.38
CA PRO A 164 8.55 -11.06 -6.29
C PRO A 164 10.00 -10.74 -6.68
N GLN A 165 10.52 -11.38 -7.70
CA GLN A 165 11.92 -11.18 -8.17
C GLN A 165 12.14 -9.77 -8.74
N GLU A 166 11.12 -9.21 -9.38
CA GLU A 166 11.17 -7.85 -9.90
C GLU A 166 11.22 -6.83 -8.76
N LEU A 167 10.32 -6.99 -7.76
CA LEU A 167 10.26 -6.08 -6.63
C LEU A 167 11.53 -6.16 -5.77
N ASP A 168 12.04 -7.38 -5.51
CA ASP A 168 13.32 -7.59 -4.83
C ASP A 168 14.42 -6.78 -5.52
N SER A 169 14.55 -6.91 -6.84
CA SER A 169 15.55 -6.21 -7.63
C SER A 169 15.40 -4.68 -7.59
N TYR A 170 14.16 -4.15 -7.61
CA TYR A 170 13.93 -2.70 -7.51
C TYR A 170 14.30 -2.15 -6.13
N LEU A 171 14.00 -2.88 -5.06
CA LEU A 171 14.35 -2.48 -3.70
C LEU A 171 15.87 -2.44 -3.51
N GLU A 172 16.58 -3.48 -3.97
CA GLU A 172 18.05 -3.52 -3.94
C GLU A 172 18.68 -2.39 -4.78
N GLN A 173 18.17 -2.14 -5.99
CA GLN A 173 18.64 -1.05 -6.85
C GLN A 173 18.38 0.33 -6.24
N ALA A 174 17.33 0.50 -5.46
CA ALA A 174 17.04 1.74 -4.74
C ALA A 174 17.94 1.94 -3.50
N GLY A 175 18.79 0.96 -3.16
CA GLY A 175 19.73 1.04 -2.05
C GLY A 175 19.19 0.53 -0.72
N PHE A 176 18.28 -0.45 -0.77
CA PHE A 176 17.80 -1.15 0.40
C PHE A 176 18.34 -2.58 0.44
N ASP A 177 18.62 -3.06 1.65
CA ASP A 177 18.85 -4.48 1.94
C ASP A 177 17.55 -5.10 2.43
N ILE A 178 17.20 -6.28 1.91
CA ILE A 178 16.03 -7.05 2.37
C ILE A 178 16.42 -7.81 3.62
N VAL A 179 16.05 -7.29 4.78
CA VAL A 179 16.31 -7.92 6.09
C VAL A 179 15.42 -9.15 6.27
N HIS A 180 14.12 -8.98 6.00
CA HIS A 180 13.14 -10.07 6.04
C HIS A 180 12.13 -9.91 4.90
N LYS A 181 11.64 -11.05 4.43
CA LYS A 181 10.51 -11.15 3.49
C LYS A 181 9.54 -12.21 3.99
N PHE A 182 8.32 -11.80 4.31
CA PHE A 182 7.27 -12.65 4.83
C PHE A 182 6.13 -12.84 3.82
N GLY A 183 5.43 -13.98 3.91
CA GLY A 183 4.28 -14.32 3.09
C GLY A 183 2.95 -13.90 3.69
N GLY A 184 2.92 -13.51 4.94
CA GLY A 184 1.75 -13.10 5.71
C GLY A 184 2.12 -12.29 6.96
N PHE A 185 1.09 -11.84 7.70
CA PHE A 185 1.27 -10.96 8.88
C PHE A 185 1.71 -11.70 10.15
N GLU A 186 1.63 -13.03 10.17
CA GLU A 186 2.12 -13.85 11.28
C GLU A 186 3.60 -14.28 11.07
N GLU A 187 4.33 -13.50 10.27
CA GLU A 187 5.74 -13.72 9.93
C GLU A 187 6.00 -15.08 9.22
N GLU A 188 4.99 -15.59 8.50
CA GLU A 188 5.16 -16.81 7.71
C GLU A 188 6.24 -16.59 6.66
N PRO A 189 7.15 -17.55 6.47
CA PRO A 189 8.15 -17.49 5.42
C PRO A 189 7.51 -17.28 4.04
N PHE A 190 8.10 -16.42 3.22
CA PHE A 190 7.63 -16.21 1.86
C PHE A 190 7.87 -17.45 1.00
N ASP A 191 6.81 -18.00 0.40
CA ASP A 191 6.84 -19.18 -0.47
C ASP A 191 5.87 -19.05 -1.67
N ASP A 192 5.70 -20.13 -2.43
CA ASP A 192 4.84 -20.19 -3.61
C ASP A 192 3.33 -20.10 -3.31
N LYS A 193 2.91 -20.19 -2.05
CA LYS A 193 1.53 -20.08 -1.59
C LYS A 193 1.24 -18.74 -0.93
N SER A 194 2.26 -17.92 -0.74
CA SER A 194 2.14 -16.63 -0.07
C SER A 194 1.22 -15.69 -0.84
N GLU A 195 0.23 -15.15 -0.16
CA GLU A 195 -0.71 -14.18 -0.73
C GLU A 195 -0.16 -12.74 -0.66
N LYS A 196 0.86 -12.52 0.17
CA LYS A 196 1.49 -11.23 0.39
C LYS A 196 3.00 -11.28 0.18
N GLN A 197 3.53 -10.11 -0.06
CA GLN A 197 4.95 -9.79 0.00
C GLN A 197 5.10 -8.70 1.06
N ILE A 198 5.60 -9.06 2.24
CA ILE A 198 5.85 -8.13 3.34
C ILE A 198 7.35 -8.05 3.54
N TYR A 199 7.90 -6.89 3.30
CA TYR A 199 9.33 -6.63 3.40
C TYR A 199 9.65 -5.83 4.65
N ILE A 200 10.69 -6.24 5.35
CA ILE A 200 11.42 -5.39 6.29
C ILE A 200 12.75 -5.07 5.64
N LEU A 201 13.01 -3.79 5.48
CA LEU A 201 14.13 -3.25 4.70
C LEU A 201 14.97 -2.34 5.58
N SER A 202 16.28 -2.34 5.36
CA SER A 202 17.21 -1.36 5.92
C SER A 202 17.96 -0.62 4.81
N LEU A 203 18.58 0.52 5.12
CA LEU A 203 19.45 1.17 4.16
C LEU A 203 20.69 0.31 3.92
N ASN A 204 21.09 0.17 2.66
CA ASN A 204 22.33 -0.49 2.29
C ASN A 204 23.51 0.42 2.62
N HIS A 205 24.39 -0.03 3.50
CA HIS A 205 25.61 0.70 3.92
C HIS A 205 26.84 0.44 3.00
N LEU A 206 26.64 -0.18 1.81
CA LEU A 206 27.73 -0.47 0.88
C LEU A 206 28.26 0.77 0.13
N GLY A 207 28.46 1.89 0.81
CA GLY A 207 28.97 3.13 0.21
C GLY A 207 30.10 3.83 0.94
N ASP A 208 30.41 3.50 2.19
CA ASP A 208 31.35 4.30 3.02
C ASP A 208 32.73 3.66 3.27
N ASN A 209 33.07 2.54 2.64
CA ASN A 209 34.38 1.88 2.86
C ASN A 209 35.44 2.09 1.74
N ASP A 210 35.21 3.02 0.79
CA ASP A 210 36.22 3.37 -0.21
C ASP A 210 36.43 4.90 -0.29
N LYS A 211 37.01 5.47 0.76
CA LYS A 211 37.76 6.74 0.69
C LYS A 211 38.95 6.74 1.62
#